data_d3fe873c3235e72feca6fc4e68cfac1b
#
_entry.id   d3fe873c3235e72feca6fc4e68cfac1b
#
_cell.length_a   1.000
_cell.length_b   1.000
_cell.length_c   1.000
_cell.angle_alpha   90.00
_cell.angle_beta   90.00
_cell.angle_gamma   90.00
#
_symmetry.space_group_name_H-M   'P 1'
#
loop_
_entity.id
_entity.type
_entity.pdbx_description
1 polymer ?
#
loop_
_entity_poly.entity_id
_entity_poly.type
_entity_poly.pdbx_seq_one_letter_code
_entity_poly.pdbx_strand_id
1 'polypeptide(L)'
;MRMVFEVLANILVYLPSKIFVLLLTLGILAGGVLGVVRIDTFFDYNSFITEGSYLSNFLMFKEKHFPNGGQTATIYFADVDYVAEMEKIQLLLSDLAELSTTKRNNIAPDSIKFWARDFLKFVSKKRGGVYYGFSFNRNYTNTSFQEDLSQFLSNPVEGERYRSNFEFEGGVIDPRRPAPKVLLSSMSFQHQIFDHSADGIAAMNQVFEAIERQNFSGKVFATSQAYSSYITMEIITEELCRNMLMALAVVFVCTLILIADLTTSFIVLITVTLTVINVAGYAYFWGLSIDTLFAIFMTISIGLCVDYSAHIAHGFTIEEGSNNERMKKTLTKIGPAVFNGGMSTFLSFVLLANSKSSSSSPSSRSSSSLCSSACSTASSSSRYCSV
;
A
#
# COMPACT_ATOMS: atom_id res chain seq x y z
N MET A 1 25.26 -13.68 34.26
CA MET A 1 23.96 -13.07 33.97
C MET A 1 23.16 -12.69 35.24
N ARG A 2 22.80 -13.61 36.14
CA ARG A 2 22.04 -13.26 37.35
C ARG A 2 22.68 -12.15 38.20
N MET A 3 23.99 -12.19 38.44
CA MET A 3 24.73 -11.17 39.16
C MET A 3 24.64 -9.78 38.51
N VAL A 4 24.64 -9.70 37.18
CA VAL A 4 24.47 -8.43 36.44
C VAL A 4 23.06 -7.86 36.65
N PHE A 5 22.04 -8.70 36.57
CA PHE A 5 20.65 -8.28 36.82
C PHE A 5 20.37 -7.90 38.29
N GLU A 6 21.07 -8.51 39.24
CA GLU A 6 21.01 -8.15 40.64
C GLU A 6 21.61 -6.76 40.92
N VAL A 7 22.77 -6.46 40.29
CA VAL A 7 23.37 -5.12 40.36
C VAL A 7 22.45 -4.09 39.69
N LEU A 8 21.92 -4.41 38.51
CA LEU A 8 21.00 -3.54 37.77
C LEU A 8 19.73 -3.25 38.60
N ALA A 9 19.14 -4.30 39.22
CA ALA A 9 17.96 -4.17 40.05
C ALA A 9 18.23 -3.27 41.28
N ASN A 10 19.43 -3.39 41.88
CA ASN A 10 19.82 -2.53 43.01
C ASN A 10 19.94 -1.06 42.56
N ILE A 11 20.53 -0.79 41.42
CA ILE A 11 20.65 0.59 40.85
C ILE A 11 19.26 1.20 40.60
N LEU A 12 18.33 0.43 40.02
CA LEU A 12 16.99 0.90 39.65
C LEU A 12 16.07 1.26 40.82
N VAL A 13 16.37 0.77 42.03
CA VAL A 13 15.59 1.11 43.23
C VAL A 13 15.83 2.55 43.67
N TYR A 14 17.00 3.13 43.38
CA TYR A 14 17.30 4.50 43.78
C TYR A 14 16.42 5.51 43.04
N LEU A 15 15.88 6.49 43.79
CA LEU A 15 15.01 7.54 43.25
C LEU A 15 15.60 8.26 42.06
N PRO A 16 16.88 8.72 42.04
CA PRO A 16 17.46 9.38 40.90
C PRO A 16 17.52 8.49 39.65
N SER A 17 17.71 7.19 39.81
CA SER A 17 17.69 6.25 38.69
C SER A 17 16.30 6.12 38.06
N LYS A 18 15.25 6.10 38.90
CA LYS A 18 13.85 6.09 38.43
C LYS A 18 13.52 7.36 37.62
N ILE A 19 13.90 8.54 38.14
CA ILE A 19 13.69 9.83 37.49
C ILE A 19 14.46 9.86 36.14
N PHE A 20 15.70 9.42 36.11
CA PHE A 20 16.51 9.35 34.89
C PHE A 20 15.85 8.46 33.83
N VAL A 21 15.39 7.27 34.23
CA VAL A 21 14.69 6.36 33.32
C VAL A 21 13.41 6.98 32.79
N LEU A 22 12.61 7.64 33.62
CA LEU A 22 11.39 8.33 33.22
C LEU A 22 11.67 9.44 32.19
N LEU A 23 12.64 10.30 32.46
CA LEU A 23 13.04 11.38 31.54
C LEU A 23 13.56 10.84 30.21
N LEU A 24 14.36 9.78 30.26
CA LEU A 24 14.86 9.12 29.05
C LEU A 24 13.70 8.56 28.19
N THR A 25 12.69 7.95 28.81
CA THR A 25 11.52 7.46 28.08
C THR A 25 10.70 8.58 27.46
N LEU A 26 10.47 9.63 28.23
CA LEU A 26 9.73 10.77 27.70
C LEU A 26 10.47 11.39 26.51
N GLY A 27 11.81 11.46 26.56
CA GLY A 27 12.63 11.90 25.44
C GLY A 27 12.51 10.97 24.21
N ILE A 28 12.58 9.67 24.42
CA ILE A 28 12.40 8.68 23.35
C ILE A 28 10.98 8.77 22.77
N LEU A 29 9.96 8.89 23.61
CA LEU A 29 8.57 9.01 23.19
C LEU A 29 8.34 10.29 22.38
N ALA A 30 8.90 11.43 22.80
CA ALA A 30 8.80 12.66 22.05
C ALA A 30 9.40 12.52 20.65
N GLY A 31 10.56 11.89 20.52
CA GLY A 31 11.13 11.52 19.22
C GLY A 31 10.22 10.61 18.41
N GLY A 32 9.66 9.58 19.04
CA GLY A 32 8.72 8.66 18.39
C GLY A 32 7.49 9.37 17.83
N VAL A 33 6.85 10.21 18.64
CA VAL A 33 5.67 10.98 18.20
C VAL A 33 6.00 11.94 17.05
N LEU A 34 7.14 12.61 17.11
CA LEU A 34 7.59 13.49 16.01
C LEU A 34 7.81 12.71 14.71
N GLY A 35 8.32 11.50 14.79
CA GLY A 35 8.49 10.63 13.63
C GLY A 35 7.16 10.16 13.05
N VAL A 36 6.22 9.70 13.89
CA VAL A 36 4.89 9.26 13.43
C VAL A 36 4.13 10.34 12.67
N VAL A 37 4.24 11.61 13.11
CA VAL A 37 3.56 12.74 12.44
C VAL A 37 4.17 13.06 11.07
N ARG A 38 5.41 12.64 10.82
CA ARG A 38 6.16 12.98 9.59
C ARG A 38 6.35 11.81 8.63
N ILE A 39 5.95 10.63 9.02
CA ILE A 39 6.10 9.45 8.15
C ILE A 39 5.11 9.51 6.99
N ASP A 40 5.62 9.35 5.77
CA ASP A 40 4.82 9.37 4.55
C ASP A 40 4.47 7.95 4.10
N THR A 41 3.40 7.85 3.30
CA THR A 41 3.04 6.60 2.60
C THR A 41 3.71 6.60 1.24
N PHE A 42 4.53 5.60 0.98
CA PHE A 42 5.18 5.42 -0.31
C PHE A 42 5.35 3.93 -0.60
N PHE A 43 4.96 3.54 -1.81
CA PHE A 43 5.14 2.17 -2.27
C PHE A 43 5.78 2.17 -3.64
N ASP A 44 6.95 1.55 -3.77
CA ASP A 44 7.65 1.35 -5.04
C ASP A 44 7.87 -0.15 -5.27
N TYR A 45 7.30 -0.67 -6.36
CA TYR A 45 7.55 -2.07 -6.79
C TYR A 45 9.03 -2.36 -7.03
N ASN A 46 9.79 -1.36 -7.46
CA ASN A 46 11.21 -1.52 -7.72
C ASN A 46 12.00 -1.84 -6.44
N SER A 47 11.47 -1.46 -5.28
CA SER A 47 12.09 -1.77 -3.98
C SER A 47 12.20 -3.27 -3.68
N PHE A 48 11.40 -4.12 -4.33
CA PHE A 48 11.48 -5.58 -4.22
C PHE A 48 12.51 -6.20 -5.16
N ILE A 49 13.07 -5.41 -6.09
CA ILE A 49 14.03 -5.90 -7.07
C ILE A 49 15.43 -5.78 -6.47
N THR A 50 16.18 -6.89 -6.47
CA THR A 50 17.56 -6.90 -5.96
C THR A 50 18.44 -5.94 -6.74
N GLU A 51 19.11 -5.01 -6.05
CA GLU A 51 20.10 -4.11 -6.66
C GLU A 51 21.21 -4.92 -7.37
N GLY A 52 21.59 -4.46 -8.57
CA GLY A 52 22.60 -5.14 -9.38
C GLY A 52 22.12 -6.40 -10.10
N SER A 53 20.86 -6.80 -9.94
CA SER A 53 20.26 -7.87 -10.74
C SER A 53 20.09 -7.45 -12.20
N TYR A 54 19.97 -8.43 -13.11
CA TYR A 54 19.67 -8.15 -14.51
C TYR A 54 18.43 -7.26 -14.69
N LEU A 55 17.37 -7.54 -13.91
CA LEU A 55 16.13 -6.78 -13.98
C LEU A 55 16.32 -5.34 -13.48
N SER A 56 17.02 -5.13 -12.36
CA SER A 56 17.36 -3.80 -11.85
C SER A 56 18.14 -2.98 -12.87
N ASN A 57 19.18 -3.56 -13.45
CA ASN A 57 19.99 -2.92 -14.48
C ASN A 57 19.14 -2.61 -15.73
N PHE A 58 18.32 -3.55 -16.17
CA PHE A 58 17.42 -3.34 -17.33
C PHE A 58 16.46 -2.17 -17.10
N LEU A 59 15.81 -2.11 -15.91
CA LEU A 59 14.86 -1.02 -15.60
C LEU A 59 15.58 0.33 -15.55
N MET A 60 16.76 0.40 -14.94
CA MET A 60 17.58 1.62 -14.87
C MET A 60 18.01 2.07 -16.31
N PHE A 61 18.44 1.16 -17.16
CA PHE A 61 18.78 1.49 -18.56
C PHE A 61 17.57 1.90 -19.37
N LYS A 62 16.43 1.22 -19.18
CA LYS A 62 15.16 1.56 -19.83
C LYS A 62 14.72 2.97 -19.46
N GLU A 63 14.73 3.31 -18.19
CA GLU A 63 14.33 4.64 -17.69
C GLU A 63 15.28 5.74 -18.23
N LYS A 64 16.57 5.48 -18.22
CA LYS A 64 17.57 6.43 -18.68
C LYS A 64 17.53 6.71 -20.21
N HIS A 65 17.31 5.66 -21.02
CA HIS A 65 17.43 5.77 -22.48
C HIS A 65 16.07 5.79 -23.21
N PHE A 66 15.03 5.29 -22.56
CA PHE A 66 13.65 5.25 -23.05
C PHE A 66 12.71 5.76 -21.96
N PRO A 67 12.80 7.07 -21.62
CA PRO A 67 11.89 7.62 -20.61
C PRO A 67 10.46 7.45 -21.10
N ASN A 68 9.70 6.63 -20.38
CA ASN A 68 8.29 6.44 -20.69
C ASN A 68 7.52 7.71 -20.33
N GLY A 69 6.52 8.07 -21.16
CA GLY A 69 5.62 9.18 -20.88
C GLY A 69 4.60 8.92 -19.78
N GLY A 70 5.01 8.21 -18.70
CA GLY A 70 4.13 7.87 -17.58
C GLY A 70 3.51 6.47 -17.67
N GLN A 71 2.66 6.14 -16.71
CA GLN A 71 2.03 4.82 -16.60
C GLN A 71 0.86 4.67 -17.57
N THR A 72 0.84 3.58 -18.33
CA THR A 72 -0.29 3.28 -19.22
C THR A 72 -1.46 2.78 -18.40
N ALA A 73 -2.63 3.37 -18.62
CA ALA A 73 -3.91 2.91 -18.10
C ALA A 73 -4.82 2.49 -19.27
N THR A 74 -5.67 1.50 -18.99
CA THR A 74 -6.61 0.97 -19.97
C THR A 74 -8.01 0.94 -19.36
N ILE A 75 -8.98 1.49 -20.07
CA ILE A 75 -10.40 1.39 -19.72
C ILE A 75 -11.01 0.28 -20.56
N TYR A 76 -11.69 -0.63 -19.91
CA TYR A 76 -12.41 -1.73 -20.53
C TYR A 76 -13.90 -1.49 -20.46
N PHE A 77 -14.58 -1.75 -21.59
CA PHE A 77 -16.03 -1.65 -21.75
C PHE A 77 -16.57 -3.06 -21.98
N ALA A 78 -17.22 -3.64 -20.98
CA ALA A 78 -17.80 -4.98 -21.03
C ALA A 78 -19.34 -4.90 -21.07
N ASP A 79 -19.93 -5.65 -22.00
CA ASP A 79 -21.38 -5.73 -22.20
C ASP A 79 -22.09 -4.35 -22.38
N VAL A 80 -21.44 -3.42 -23.05
CA VAL A 80 -21.97 -2.08 -23.34
C VAL A 80 -22.70 -2.09 -24.68
N ASP A 81 -23.87 -1.44 -24.74
CA ASP A 81 -24.56 -1.17 -26.00
C ASP A 81 -23.96 0.07 -26.66
N TYR A 82 -23.01 -0.16 -27.59
CA TYR A 82 -22.28 0.92 -28.25
C TYR A 82 -23.15 1.86 -29.09
N VAL A 83 -24.30 1.39 -29.60
CA VAL A 83 -25.20 2.24 -30.37
C VAL A 83 -26.00 3.17 -29.45
N ALA A 84 -26.52 2.64 -28.35
CA ALA A 84 -27.30 3.42 -27.41
C ALA A 84 -26.42 4.35 -26.55
N GLU A 85 -25.19 3.94 -26.24
CA GLU A 85 -24.33 4.64 -25.28
C GLU A 85 -23.14 5.37 -25.90
N MET A 86 -23.11 5.54 -27.22
CA MET A 86 -22.03 6.25 -27.91
C MET A 86 -21.87 7.69 -27.41
N GLU A 87 -22.95 8.34 -27.03
CA GLU A 87 -22.92 9.69 -26.45
C GLU A 87 -22.16 9.70 -25.11
N LYS A 88 -22.42 8.74 -24.22
CA LYS A 88 -21.71 8.59 -22.95
C LYS A 88 -20.22 8.32 -23.15
N ILE A 89 -19.88 7.51 -24.17
CA ILE A 89 -18.49 7.23 -24.54
C ILE A 89 -17.79 8.51 -25.01
N GLN A 90 -18.47 9.35 -25.80
CA GLN A 90 -17.92 10.63 -26.23
C GLN A 90 -17.74 11.62 -25.09
N LEU A 91 -18.70 11.67 -24.16
CA LEU A 91 -18.58 12.49 -22.94
C LEU A 91 -17.40 12.02 -22.08
N LEU A 92 -17.23 10.72 -21.89
CA LEU A 92 -16.06 10.18 -21.19
C LEU A 92 -14.75 10.60 -21.87
N LEU A 93 -14.70 10.56 -23.21
CA LEU A 93 -13.53 11.03 -23.96
C LEU A 93 -13.26 12.52 -23.75
N SER A 94 -14.31 13.35 -23.70
CA SER A 94 -14.16 14.78 -23.42
C SER A 94 -13.67 15.04 -22.00
N ASP A 95 -14.19 14.31 -21.00
CA ASP A 95 -13.75 14.40 -19.63
C ASP A 95 -12.25 14.01 -19.49
N LEU A 96 -11.84 12.92 -20.12
CA LEU A 96 -10.43 12.50 -20.13
C LEU A 96 -9.52 13.49 -20.88
N ALA A 97 -10.01 14.10 -21.96
CA ALA A 97 -9.28 15.14 -22.68
C ALA A 97 -9.14 16.43 -21.83
N GLU A 98 -10.16 16.77 -21.02
CA GLU A 98 -10.09 17.88 -20.09
C GLU A 98 -9.04 17.63 -18.99
N LEU A 99 -8.93 16.40 -18.48
CA LEU A 99 -7.89 15.99 -17.52
C LEU A 99 -6.47 16.11 -18.10
N SER A 100 -6.33 16.09 -19.44
CA SER A 100 -5.05 16.32 -20.14
C SER A 100 -4.68 17.81 -20.23
N THR A 101 -5.64 18.73 -20.18
CA THR A 101 -5.43 20.18 -20.42
C THR A 101 -5.48 21.03 -19.16
N THR A 102 -6.05 20.53 -18.07
CA THR A 102 -6.16 21.24 -16.79
C THR A 102 -4.80 21.38 -16.11
N LYS A 103 -4.67 22.35 -15.20
CA LYS A 103 -3.43 22.64 -14.44
C LYS A 103 -2.78 21.46 -13.70
N ARG A 104 -3.49 20.34 -13.56
CA ARG A 104 -3.00 19.11 -12.93
C ARG A 104 -2.47 18.08 -13.94
N ASN A 105 -2.61 18.31 -15.25
CA ASN A 105 -2.05 17.48 -16.35
C ASN A 105 -1.95 15.98 -16.00
N ASN A 106 -3.06 15.36 -15.61
CA ASN A 106 -3.06 13.97 -15.14
C ASN A 106 -2.87 12.94 -16.27
N ILE A 107 -3.26 13.32 -17.49
CA ILE A 107 -3.14 12.48 -18.68
C ILE A 107 -2.18 13.15 -19.66
N ALA A 108 -1.26 12.39 -20.23
CA ALA A 108 -0.31 12.90 -21.22
C ALA A 108 -1.05 13.36 -22.50
N PRO A 109 -0.73 14.54 -23.04
CA PRO A 109 -1.34 15.03 -24.27
C PRO A 109 -1.20 14.00 -25.40
N ASP A 110 -2.23 13.87 -26.23
CA ASP A 110 -2.27 12.96 -27.40
C ASP A 110 -2.05 11.47 -27.09
N SER A 111 -2.06 11.06 -25.81
CA SER A 111 -1.85 9.67 -25.43
C SER A 111 -3.11 8.81 -25.53
N ILE A 112 -4.30 9.41 -25.65
CA ILE A 112 -5.57 8.69 -25.67
C ILE A 112 -5.72 7.97 -27.03
N LYS A 113 -5.62 6.63 -26.98
CA LYS A 113 -5.79 5.73 -28.12
C LYS A 113 -7.14 5.04 -28.01
N PHE A 114 -8.08 5.49 -28.82
CA PHE A 114 -9.42 4.94 -28.80
C PHE A 114 -9.99 4.78 -30.20
N TRP A 115 -10.50 3.61 -30.46
CA TRP A 115 -11.05 3.21 -31.76
C TRP A 115 -12.31 3.98 -32.14
N ALA A 116 -13.15 4.38 -31.19
CA ALA A 116 -14.46 4.96 -31.48
C ALA A 116 -14.37 6.26 -32.27
N ARG A 117 -13.37 7.11 -32.00
CA ARG A 117 -13.18 8.36 -32.78
C ARG A 117 -12.95 8.08 -34.26
N ASP A 118 -12.09 7.14 -34.59
CA ASP A 118 -11.76 6.80 -35.98
C ASP A 118 -12.87 5.97 -36.61
N PHE A 119 -13.55 5.13 -35.85
CA PHE A 119 -14.74 4.42 -36.30
C PHE A 119 -15.87 5.39 -36.70
N LEU A 120 -16.17 6.40 -35.87
CA LEU A 120 -17.17 7.40 -36.20
C LEU A 120 -16.82 8.19 -37.48
N LYS A 121 -15.55 8.53 -37.68
CA LYS A 121 -15.09 9.14 -38.96
C LYS A 121 -15.32 8.19 -40.13
N PHE A 122 -15.00 6.91 -39.99
CA PHE A 122 -15.21 5.89 -41.02
C PHE A 122 -16.70 5.75 -41.38
N VAL A 123 -17.58 5.64 -40.37
CA VAL A 123 -19.04 5.54 -40.57
C VAL A 123 -19.58 6.80 -41.26
N SER A 124 -19.17 8.00 -40.84
CA SER A 124 -19.60 9.26 -41.45
C SER A 124 -19.19 9.33 -42.90
N LYS A 125 -17.98 8.91 -43.25
CA LYS A 125 -17.50 8.88 -44.65
C LYS A 125 -18.26 7.87 -45.49
N LYS A 126 -18.59 6.70 -44.93
CA LYS A 126 -19.26 5.60 -45.63
C LYS A 126 -20.76 5.84 -45.83
N ARG A 127 -21.46 6.30 -44.82
CA ARG A 127 -22.93 6.40 -44.80
C ARG A 127 -23.47 7.82 -44.88
N GLY A 128 -22.64 8.81 -45.18
CA GLY A 128 -23.09 10.17 -45.47
C GLY A 128 -23.82 10.87 -44.33
N GLY A 129 -23.15 11.06 -43.17
CA GLY A 129 -23.72 11.87 -42.09
C GLY A 129 -24.70 11.14 -41.17
N VAL A 130 -24.54 9.84 -41.04
CA VAL A 130 -25.32 9.02 -40.06
C VAL A 130 -25.01 9.40 -38.62
N TYR A 131 -23.87 10.04 -38.38
CA TYR A 131 -23.44 10.54 -37.10
C TYR A 131 -23.63 12.06 -37.01
N TYR A 132 -24.47 12.50 -36.07
CA TYR A 132 -24.74 13.91 -35.80
C TYR A 132 -24.35 14.24 -34.37
N GLY A 133 -23.31 15.01 -34.20
CA GLY A 133 -22.82 15.37 -32.85
C GLY A 133 -22.24 14.18 -32.08
N PHE A 134 -22.90 13.79 -30.99
CA PHE A 134 -22.44 12.72 -30.11
C PHE A 134 -23.25 11.43 -30.21
N SER A 135 -24.27 11.35 -31.07
CA SER A 135 -25.14 10.18 -31.18
C SER A 135 -25.35 9.72 -32.60
N PHE A 136 -25.64 8.44 -32.79
CA PHE A 136 -26.06 7.91 -34.08
C PHE A 136 -27.47 8.34 -34.43
N ASN A 137 -27.76 8.45 -35.76
CA ASN A 137 -29.10 8.69 -36.24
C ASN A 137 -30.04 7.56 -35.77
N ARG A 138 -31.32 7.87 -35.51
CA ARG A 138 -32.37 6.92 -35.07
C ARG A 138 -32.49 5.65 -35.92
N ASN A 139 -32.09 5.71 -37.21
CA ASN A 139 -32.09 4.57 -38.13
C ASN A 139 -30.82 3.70 -38.05
N TYR A 140 -29.86 4.03 -37.18
CA TYR A 140 -28.64 3.25 -37.03
C TYR A 140 -28.89 2.16 -36.00
N THR A 141 -28.81 0.92 -36.42
CA THR A 141 -29.13 -0.26 -35.60
C THR A 141 -27.87 -1.00 -35.16
N ASN A 142 -28.00 -1.88 -34.19
CA ASN A 142 -26.90 -2.76 -33.76
C ASN A 142 -26.37 -3.64 -34.88
N THR A 143 -27.23 -4.08 -35.83
CA THR A 143 -26.79 -4.80 -37.02
C THR A 143 -25.93 -3.92 -37.92
N SER A 144 -26.34 -2.66 -38.16
CA SER A 144 -25.54 -1.69 -38.91
C SER A 144 -24.20 -1.43 -38.27
N PHE A 145 -24.17 -1.33 -36.94
CA PHE A 145 -22.93 -1.18 -36.16
C PHE A 145 -21.99 -2.38 -36.38
N GLN A 146 -22.50 -3.61 -36.28
CA GLN A 146 -21.72 -4.82 -36.47
C GLN A 146 -21.16 -4.94 -37.88
N GLU A 147 -21.95 -4.61 -38.90
CA GLU A 147 -21.48 -4.55 -40.32
C GLU A 147 -20.36 -3.54 -40.53
N ASP A 148 -20.56 -2.32 -40.01
CA ASP A 148 -19.58 -1.25 -40.17
C ASP A 148 -18.32 -1.54 -39.35
N LEU A 149 -18.47 -2.12 -38.16
CA LEU A 149 -17.34 -2.53 -37.29
C LEU A 149 -16.49 -3.60 -37.96
N SER A 150 -17.11 -4.62 -38.59
CA SER A 150 -16.40 -5.66 -39.29
C SER A 150 -15.57 -5.08 -40.43
N GLN A 151 -16.15 -4.19 -41.22
CA GLN A 151 -15.45 -3.54 -42.33
C GLN A 151 -14.36 -2.58 -41.87
N PHE A 152 -14.62 -1.83 -40.77
CA PHE A 152 -13.62 -0.94 -40.18
C PHE A 152 -12.40 -1.74 -39.70
N LEU A 153 -12.60 -2.77 -38.89
CA LEU A 153 -11.51 -3.59 -38.33
C LEU A 153 -10.78 -4.45 -39.37
N SER A 154 -11.35 -4.60 -40.56
CA SER A 154 -10.70 -5.24 -41.73
C SER A 154 -9.97 -4.25 -42.63
N ASN A 155 -10.12 -2.95 -42.42
CA ASN A 155 -9.46 -1.92 -43.17
C ASN A 155 -8.01 -1.71 -42.68
N PRO A 156 -6.98 -2.02 -43.49
CA PRO A 156 -5.59 -1.94 -43.05
C PRO A 156 -5.11 -0.51 -42.77
N VAL A 157 -5.77 0.50 -43.31
CA VAL A 157 -5.36 1.90 -43.10
C VAL A 157 -6.04 2.53 -41.87
N GLU A 158 -7.33 2.24 -41.66
CA GLU A 158 -8.13 2.98 -40.67
C GLU A 158 -8.36 2.19 -39.39
N GLY A 159 -8.60 0.87 -39.47
CA GLY A 159 -9.12 0.11 -38.31
C GLY A 159 -8.36 -1.12 -37.87
N GLU A 160 -7.56 -1.75 -38.71
CA GLU A 160 -6.86 -3.01 -38.41
C GLU A 160 -6.02 -2.91 -37.10
N ARG A 161 -5.41 -1.76 -36.87
CA ARG A 161 -4.62 -1.48 -35.65
C ARG A 161 -5.41 -1.60 -34.32
N TYR A 162 -6.74 -1.49 -34.41
CA TYR A 162 -7.62 -1.59 -33.24
C TYR A 162 -8.18 -2.99 -33.04
N ARG A 163 -7.85 -3.97 -33.86
CA ARG A 163 -8.39 -5.32 -33.78
C ARG A 163 -8.10 -5.98 -32.44
N SER A 164 -6.93 -5.75 -31.88
CA SER A 164 -6.53 -6.24 -30.55
C SER A 164 -7.27 -5.56 -29.37
N ASN A 165 -8.00 -4.50 -29.64
CA ASN A 165 -8.78 -3.81 -28.61
C ASN A 165 -10.18 -4.41 -28.41
N PHE A 166 -10.53 -5.47 -29.13
CA PHE A 166 -11.84 -6.09 -29.07
C PHE A 166 -11.76 -7.57 -28.76
N GLU A 167 -12.69 -8.02 -27.92
CA GLU A 167 -13.00 -9.42 -27.69
C GLU A 167 -14.43 -9.69 -28.17
N PHE A 168 -14.62 -10.74 -28.95
CA PHE A 168 -15.89 -11.08 -29.59
C PHE A 168 -16.43 -12.41 -29.09
N GLU A 169 -17.75 -12.57 -29.08
CA GLU A 169 -18.43 -13.82 -28.82
C GLU A 169 -18.24 -14.80 -30.01
N GLY A 170 -17.18 -15.58 -29.96
CA GLY A 170 -16.88 -16.68 -30.87
C GLY A 170 -16.78 -16.27 -32.35
N GLY A 171 -15.60 -16.08 -32.86
CA GLY A 171 -15.48 -15.99 -34.28
C GLY A 171 -14.37 -15.06 -34.80
N VAL A 172 -14.02 -15.30 -36.04
CA VAL A 172 -13.06 -14.48 -36.82
C VAL A 172 -13.85 -13.36 -37.48
N ILE A 173 -13.30 -12.15 -37.43
CA ILE A 173 -13.87 -10.99 -38.17
C ILE A 173 -13.72 -11.21 -39.67
N ASP A 174 -14.83 -11.20 -40.39
CA ASP A 174 -14.90 -11.29 -41.84
C ASP A 174 -15.56 -10.01 -42.36
N PRO A 175 -14.91 -9.23 -43.25
CA PRO A 175 -15.47 -8.00 -43.76
C PRO A 175 -16.77 -8.16 -44.57
N ARG A 176 -17.10 -9.40 -44.95
CA ARG A 176 -18.33 -9.78 -45.67
C ARG A 176 -19.50 -10.13 -44.78
N ARG A 177 -19.29 -10.24 -43.45
CA ARG A 177 -20.28 -10.60 -42.46
C ARG A 177 -20.33 -9.57 -41.36
N PRO A 178 -21.47 -9.35 -40.71
CA PRO A 178 -21.54 -8.55 -39.50
C PRO A 178 -20.56 -9.10 -38.45
N ALA A 179 -19.90 -8.21 -37.69
CA ALA A 179 -19.05 -8.63 -36.62
C ALA A 179 -19.87 -9.38 -35.56
N PRO A 180 -19.30 -10.42 -34.93
CA PRO A 180 -19.95 -11.05 -33.77
C PRO A 180 -20.22 -10.02 -32.65
N LYS A 181 -21.02 -10.41 -31.66
CA LYS A 181 -21.28 -9.56 -30.50
C LYS A 181 -19.95 -9.19 -29.82
N VAL A 182 -19.76 -7.90 -29.59
CA VAL A 182 -18.60 -7.42 -28.81
C VAL A 182 -18.82 -7.73 -27.35
N LEU A 183 -17.95 -8.54 -26.77
CA LEU A 183 -17.96 -8.84 -25.33
C LEU A 183 -17.21 -7.77 -24.55
N LEU A 184 -16.07 -7.35 -25.10
CA LEU A 184 -15.18 -6.39 -24.48
C LEU A 184 -14.55 -5.48 -25.52
N SER A 185 -14.48 -4.19 -25.26
CA SER A 185 -13.56 -3.31 -25.98
C SER A 185 -12.68 -2.55 -25.00
N SER A 186 -11.55 -2.04 -25.51
CA SER A 186 -10.58 -1.34 -24.68
C SER A 186 -10.17 0.01 -25.29
N MET A 187 -9.85 0.92 -24.37
CA MET A 187 -9.25 2.22 -24.63
C MET A 187 -8.03 2.39 -23.78
N SER A 188 -6.91 2.86 -24.32
CA SER A 188 -5.70 3.10 -23.55
C SER A 188 -5.28 4.56 -23.61
N PHE A 189 -4.68 5.02 -22.52
CA PHE A 189 -4.05 6.34 -22.40
C PHE A 189 -2.85 6.25 -21.46
N GLN A 190 -2.05 7.30 -21.39
CA GLN A 190 -0.90 7.38 -20.49
C GLN A 190 -1.12 8.49 -19.48
N HIS A 191 -0.89 8.19 -18.22
CA HIS A 191 -0.74 9.21 -17.19
C HIS A 191 0.55 9.98 -17.39
N GLN A 192 0.63 11.17 -16.84
CA GLN A 192 1.91 11.88 -16.71
C GLN A 192 2.79 11.19 -15.64
N ILE A 193 4.06 11.54 -15.62
CA ILE A 193 4.96 11.13 -14.54
C ILE A 193 4.63 11.99 -13.33
N PHE A 194 4.34 11.35 -12.21
CA PHE A 194 4.06 12.02 -10.94
C PHE A 194 5.28 11.92 -10.04
N ASP A 195 5.67 13.05 -9.45
CA ASP A 195 6.76 13.10 -8.47
C ASP A 195 6.32 12.58 -7.09
N HIS A 196 5.00 12.67 -6.80
CA HIS A 196 4.42 12.23 -5.55
C HIS A 196 3.31 11.21 -5.76
N SER A 197 3.29 10.18 -4.92
CA SER A 197 2.26 9.13 -4.98
C SER A 197 0.85 9.68 -4.79
N ALA A 198 0.68 10.73 -4.00
CA ALA A 198 -0.60 11.40 -3.79
C ALA A 198 -1.21 11.95 -5.09
N ASP A 199 -0.38 12.49 -6.00
CA ASP A 199 -0.84 12.98 -7.30
C ASP A 199 -1.29 11.84 -8.20
N GLY A 200 -0.59 10.70 -8.15
CA GLY A 200 -0.97 9.48 -8.86
C GLY A 200 -2.30 8.89 -8.37
N ILE A 201 -2.52 8.86 -7.07
CA ILE A 201 -3.80 8.44 -6.44
C ILE A 201 -4.92 9.39 -6.88
N ALA A 202 -4.69 10.70 -6.82
CA ALA A 202 -5.68 11.69 -7.23
C ALA A 202 -6.02 11.55 -8.73
N ALA A 203 -5.02 11.29 -9.58
CA ALA A 203 -5.22 11.06 -11.01
C ALA A 203 -6.02 9.79 -11.30
N MET A 204 -5.75 8.70 -10.60
CA MET A 204 -6.51 7.46 -10.67
C MET A 204 -7.98 7.69 -10.28
N ASN A 205 -8.23 8.35 -9.14
CA ASN A 205 -9.58 8.62 -8.65
C ASN A 205 -10.38 9.51 -9.61
N GLN A 206 -9.76 10.50 -10.25
CA GLN A 206 -10.41 11.31 -11.26
C GLN A 206 -10.85 10.49 -12.48
N VAL A 207 -10.07 9.49 -12.89
CA VAL A 207 -10.46 8.56 -13.97
C VAL A 207 -11.67 7.72 -13.54
N PHE A 208 -11.66 7.21 -12.31
CA PHE A 208 -12.81 6.44 -11.79
C PHE A 208 -14.06 7.31 -11.70
N GLU A 209 -13.96 8.53 -11.19
CA GLU A 209 -15.08 9.48 -11.14
C GLU A 209 -15.61 9.81 -12.55
N ALA A 210 -14.75 10.00 -13.54
CA ALA A 210 -15.15 10.27 -14.92
C ALA A 210 -15.97 9.10 -15.51
N ILE A 211 -15.58 7.85 -15.18
CA ILE A 211 -16.33 6.65 -15.60
C ILE A 211 -17.68 6.57 -14.89
N GLU A 212 -17.70 6.76 -13.57
CA GLU A 212 -18.92 6.68 -12.75
C GLU A 212 -19.96 7.73 -13.16
N ARG A 213 -19.54 8.96 -13.47
CA ARG A 213 -20.44 10.05 -13.93
C ARG A 213 -21.28 9.64 -15.15
N GLN A 214 -20.76 8.82 -16.03
CA GLN A 214 -21.44 8.44 -17.26
C GLN A 214 -22.52 7.38 -17.05
N ASN A 215 -22.51 6.66 -15.94
CA ASN A 215 -23.51 5.65 -15.57
C ASN A 215 -23.85 4.69 -16.73
N PHE A 216 -22.84 3.93 -17.20
CA PHE A 216 -23.00 2.96 -18.27
C PHE A 216 -23.91 1.79 -17.84
N SER A 217 -24.65 1.20 -18.80
CA SER A 217 -25.48 0.02 -18.57
C SER A 217 -24.65 -1.25 -18.35
N GLY A 218 -23.52 -1.33 -19.05
CA GLY A 218 -22.53 -2.40 -18.90
C GLY A 218 -21.49 -2.10 -17.83
N LYS A 219 -20.52 -3.00 -17.68
CA LYS A 219 -19.40 -2.82 -16.74
C LYS A 219 -18.26 -2.06 -17.44
N VAL A 220 -17.98 -0.86 -16.96
CA VAL A 220 -16.83 -0.07 -17.43
C VAL A 220 -15.87 0.13 -16.27
N PHE A 221 -14.60 -0.23 -16.46
CA PHE A 221 -13.59 -0.12 -15.41
C PHE A 221 -12.23 0.23 -16.00
N ALA A 222 -11.45 1.01 -15.26
CA ALA A 222 -10.07 1.33 -15.61
C ALA A 222 -9.09 0.47 -14.81
N THR A 223 -7.97 0.12 -15.44
CA THR A 223 -6.87 -0.59 -14.80
C THR A 223 -5.53 -0.09 -15.29
N SER A 224 -4.53 -0.15 -14.41
CA SER A 224 -3.12 0.10 -14.71
C SER A 224 -2.27 -0.74 -13.76
N GLN A 225 -1.04 -1.01 -14.13
CA GLN A 225 -0.10 -1.67 -13.21
C GLN A 225 0.12 -0.85 -11.94
N ALA A 226 0.11 0.49 -12.05
CA ALA A 226 0.27 1.38 -10.91
C ALA A 226 -0.97 1.46 -10.00
N TYR A 227 -2.18 1.18 -10.52
CA TYR A 227 -3.41 1.35 -9.76
C TYR A 227 -3.50 0.43 -8.54
N SER A 228 -2.97 -0.80 -8.64
CA SER A 228 -2.94 -1.69 -7.48
C SER A 228 -2.08 -1.13 -6.34
N SER A 229 -0.98 -0.44 -6.67
CA SER A 229 -0.16 0.25 -5.66
C SER A 229 -0.86 1.46 -5.08
N TYR A 230 -1.50 2.27 -5.94
CA TYR A 230 -2.22 3.47 -5.51
C TYR A 230 -3.39 3.15 -4.60
N ILE A 231 -4.19 2.13 -4.93
CA ILE A 231 -5.27 1.63 -4.06
C ILE A 231 -4.70 1.13 -2.73
N THR A 232 -3.60 0.37 -2.78
CA THR A 232 -2.96 -0.11 -1.55
C THR A 232 -2.48 1.05 -0.68
N MET A 233 -1.86 2.08 -1.25
CA MET A 233 -1.39 3.25 -0.50
C MET A 233 -2.55 4.07 0.09
N GLU A 234 -3.65 4.18 -0.63
CA GLU A 234 -4.84 4.92 -0.18
C GLU A 234 -5.44 4.30 1.09
N ILE A 235 -5.52 2.97 1.14
CA ILE A 235 -6.17 2.26 2.26
C ILE A 235 -5.21 1.80 3.37
N ILE A 236 -3.90 1.71 3.10
CA ILE A 236 -2.96 1.03 4.02
C ILE A 236 -2.86 1.70 5.38
N THR A 237 -2.93 3.02 5.44
CA THR A 237 -2.82 3.76 6.70
C THR A 237 -4.02 3.50 7.59
N GLU A 238 -5.22 3.51 7.03
CA GLU A 238 -6.46 3.21 7.75
C GLU A 238 -6.48 1.76 8.24
N GLU A 239 -6.13 0.82 7.35
CA GLU A 239 -6.03 -0.60 7.66
C GLU A 239 -4.99 -0.86 8.74
N LEU A 240 -3.82 -0.23 8.67
CA LEU A 240 -2.78 -0.34 9.67
C LEU A 240 -3.28 0.12 11.05
N CYS A 241 -3.88 1.31 11.12
CA CYS A 241 -4.42 1.84 12.38
C CYS A 241 -5.51 0.92 12.95
N ARG A 242 -6.44 0.46 12.12
CA ARG A 242 -7.51 -0.45 12.53
C ARG A 242 -6.96 -1.78 13.05
N ASN A 243 -6.03 -2.38 12.33
CA ASN A 243 -5.42 -3.66 12.71
C ASN A 243 -4.61 -3.53 14.00
N MET A 244 -3.88 -2.42 14.18
CA MET A 244 -3.13 -2.16 15.42
C MET A 244 -4.05 -1.97 16.61
N LEU A 245 -5.15 -1.24 16.47
CA LEU A 245 -6.14 -1.06 17.54
C LEU A 245 -6.80 -2.39 17.92
N MET A 246 -7.16 -3.23 16.94
CA MET A 246 -7.70 -4.55 17.19
C MET A 246 -6.68 -5.46 17.91
N ALA A 247 -5.42 -5.45 17.47
CA ALA A 247 -4.36 -6.21 18.09
C ALA A 247 -4.15 -5.78 19.55
N LEU A 248 -4.11 -4.48 19.85
CA LEU A 248 -3.99 -3.96 21.22
C LEU A 248 -5.18 -4.35 22.09
N ALA A 249 -6.40 -4.36 21.54
CA ALA A 249 -7.58 -4.80 22.28
C ALA A 249 -7.51 -6.31 22.64
N VAL A 250 -7.14 -7.15 21.67
CA VAL A 250 -6.93 -8.59 21.88
C VAL A 250 -5.84 -8.84 22.92
N VAL A 251 -4.72 -8.11 22.81
CA VAL A 251 -3.61 -8.17 23.77
C VAL A 251 -4.08 -7.83 25.18
N PHE A 252 -4.87 -6.76 25.34
CA PHE A 252 -5.40 -6.38 26.63
C PHE A 252 -6.27 -7.48 27.25
N VAL A 253 -7.17 -8.08 26.47
CA VAL A 253 -8.03 -9.18 26.93
C VAL A 253 -7.20 -10.41 27.31
N CYS A 254 -6.23 -10.80 26.49
CA CYS A 254 -5.35 -11.94 26.77
C CYS A 254 -4.50 -11.71 28.01
N THR A 255 -3.91 -10.52 28.18
CA THR A 255 -3.12 -10.19 29.37
C THR A 255 -3.98 -10.13 30.63
N LEU A 256 -5.21 -9.65 30.55
CA LEU A 256 -6.16 -9.63 31.66
C LEU A 256 -6.50 -11.04 32.11
N ILE A 257 -6.74 -11.96 31.17
CA ILE A 257 -7.01 -13.38 31.50
C ILE A 257 -5.77 -14.04 32.13
N LEU A 258 -4.58 -13.76 31.59
CA LEU A 258 -3.34 -14.41 32.02
C LEU A 258 -2.86 -13.90 33.40
N ILE A 259 -2.94 -12.60 33.65
CA ILE A 259 -2.41 -11.93 34.84
C ILE A 259 -3.49 -11.87 35.95
N ALA A 260 -4.77 -11.86 35.58
CA ALA A 260 -5.94 -11.72 36.45
C ALA A 260 -5.90 -10.46 37.35
N ASP A 261 -5.14 -9.43 36.96
CA ASP A 261 -5.07 -8.12 37.63
C ASP A 261 -5.25 -7.01 36.63
N LEU A 262 -6.33 -6.22 36.80
CA LEU A 262 -6.71 -5.16 35.86
C LEU A 262 -5.64 -4.06 35.80
N THR A 263 -5.07 -3.68 36.93
CA THR A 263 -4.08 -2.60 37.02
C THR A 263 -2.81 -2.96 36.24
N THR A 264 -2.29 -4.16 36.47
CA THR A 264 -1.08 -4.65 35.79
C THR A 264 -1.33 -4.85 34.31
N SER A 265 -2.49 -5.38 33.90
CA SER A 265 -2.85 -5.55 32.50
C SER A 265 -2.95 -4.20 31.77
N PHE A 266 -3.46 -3.17 32.44
CA PHE A 266 -3.52 -1.82 31.87
C PHE A 266 -2.12 -1.19 31.71
N ILE A 267 -1.22 -1.40 32.65
CA ILE A 267 0.18 -0.96 32.57
C ILE A 267 0.88 -1.67 31.37
N VAL A 268 0.65 -2.96 31.19
CA VAL A 268 1.17 -3.69 30.02
C VAL A 268 0.64 -3.10 28.73
N LEU A 269 -0.65 -2.81 28.63
CA LEU A 269 -1.25 -2.18 27.46
C LEU A 269 -0.60 -0.83 27.14
N ILE A 270 -0.45 0.04 28.14
CA ILE A 270 0.23 1.35 27.95
C ILE A 270 1.67 1.12 27.45
N THR A 271 2.40 0.22 28.07
CA THR A 271 3.80 -0.09 27.72
C THR A 271 3.92 -0.55 26.26
N VAL A 272 3.04 -1.46 25.83
CA VAL A 272 3.01 -1.94 24.44
C VAL A 272 2.65 -0.80 23.49
N THR A 273 1.65 0.01 23.80
CA THR A 273 1.24 1.15 22.98
C THR A 273 2.39 2.16 22.81
N LEU A 274 3.07 2.53 23.89
CA LEU A 274 4.23 3.43 23.85
C LEU A 274 5.38 2.84 22.99
N THR A 275 5.61 1.54 23.09
CA THR A 275 6.64 0.87 22.29
C THR A 275 6.30 0.90 20.80
N VAL A 276 5.04 0.63 20.46
CA VAL A 276 4.54 0.67 19.09
C VAL A 276 4.70 2.07 18.48
N ILE A 277 4.32 3.12 19.22
CA ILE A 277 4.50 4.52 18.80
C ILE A 277 5.99 4.81 18.55
N ASN A 278 6.86 4.36 19.44
CA ASN A 278 8.29 4.56 19.29
C ASN A 278 8.84 3.84 18.04
N VAL A 279 8.48 2.56 17.84
CA VAL A 279 8.92 1.79 16.67
C VAL A 279 8.47 2.46 15.38
N ALA A 280 7.19 2.86 15.29
CA ALA A 280 6.65 3.55 14.13
C ALA A 280 7.35 4.90 13.88
N GLY A 281 7.58 5.68 14.92
CA GLY A 281 8.22 6.99 14.79
C GLY A 281 9.69 6.92 14.43
N TYR A 282 10.44 5.99 15.03
CA TYR A 282 11.86 5.84 14.68
C TYR A 282 12.07 5.29 13.28
N ALA A 283 11.09 4.60 12.70
CA ALA A 283 11.11 4.19 11.31
C ALA A 283 11.27 5.39 10.35
N TYR A 284 10.61 6.50 10.65
CA TYR A 284 10.77 7.75 9.89
C TYR A 284 12.23 8.22 9.84
N PHE A 285 12.95 8.23 10.98
CA PHE A 285 14.35 8.66 11.03
C PHE A 285 15.31 7.74 10.27
N TRP A 286 14.88 6.51 9.97
CA TRP A 286 15.60 5.57 9.10
C TRP A 286 15.20 5.68 7.63
N GLY A 287 14.32 6.64 7.28
CA GLY A 287 13.88 6.85 5.91
C GLY A 287 12.89 5.81 5.42
N LEU A 288 12.13 5.21 6.34
CA LEU A 288 11.07 4.26 6.00
C LEU A 288 9.77 4.98 5.73
N SER A 289 8.99 4.42 4.81
CA SER A 289 7.62 4.82 4.50
C SER A 289 6.62 3.76 4.96
N ILE A 290 5.37 4.16 5.10
CA ILE A 290 4.28 3.22 5.38
C ILE A 290 4.00 2.46 4.08
N ASP A 291 4.32 1.17 4.09
CA ASP A 291 4.02 0.22 3.03
C ASP A 291 3.47 -1.09 3.64
N THR A 292 3.17 -2.06 2.79
CA THR A 292 2.65 -3.37 3.24
C THR A 292 3.63 -4.10 4.15
N LEU A 293 4.94 -4.01 3.88
CA LEU A 293 5.96 -4.63 4.72
C LEU A 293 6.02 -3.97 6.10
N PHE A 294 5.98 -2.64 6.13
CA PHE A 294 5.91 -1.87 7.36
C PHE A 294 4.70 -2.32 8.22
N ALA A 295 3.52 -2.46 7.62
CA ALA A 295 2.31 -2.90 8.33
C ALA A 295 2.47 -4.31 8.94
N ILE A 296 3.07 -5.25 8.20
CA ILE A 296 3.38 -6.59 8.69
C ILE A 296 4.35 -6.53 9.87
N PHE A 297 5.44 -5.77 9.75
CA PHE A 297 6.44 -5.64 10.83
C PHE A 297 5.89 -4.96 12.07
N MET A 298 5.03 -3.96 11.93
CA MET A 298 4.36 -3.33 13.06
C MET A 298 3.48 -4.33 13.81
N THR A 299 2.74 -5.18 13.10
CA THR A 299 1.91 -6.22 13.72
C THR A 299 2.76 -7.27 14.46
N ILE A 300 3.87 -7.73 13.86
CA ILE A 300 4.81 -8.64 14.52
C ILE A 300 5.43 -7.99 15.76
N SER A 301 5.77 -6.71 15.70
CA SER A 301 6.35 -5.96 16.81
C SER A 301 5.42 -5.90 18.03
N ILE A 302 4.10 -5.77 17.83
CA ILE A 302 3.13 -5.85 18.93
C ILE A 302 3.24 -7.21 19.64
N GLY A 303 3.23 -8.31 18.90
CA GLY A 303 3.33 -9.66 19.47
C GLY A 303 4.60 -9.86 20.29
N LEU A 304 5.76 -9.46 19.75
CA LEU A 304 7.04 -9.56 20.46
C LEU A 304 7.07 -8.70 21.73
N CYS A 305 6.53 -7.48 21.67
CA CYS A 305 6.46 -6.57 22.81
C CYS A 305 5.61 -7.12 23.94
N VAL A 306 4.45 -7.67 23.59
CA VAL A 306 3.51 -8.24 24.56
C VAL A 306 4.13 -9.42 25.29
N ASP A 307 4.78 -10.32 24.57
CA ASP A 307 5.37 -11.52 25.15
C ASP A 307 6.37 -11.16 26.26
N TYR A 308 7.30 -10.29 25.99
CA TYR A 308 8.27 -9.84 27.00
C TYR A 308 7.62 -9.07 28.16
N SER A 309 6.67 -8.19 27.87
CA SER A 309 6.01 -7.35 28.88
C SER A 309 5.11 -8.19 29.78
N ALA A 310 4.36 -9.13 29.22
CA ALA A 310 3.47 -10.01 30.00
C ALA A 310 4.24 -10.94 30.93
N HIS A 311 5.35 -11.51 30.50
CA HIS A 311 6.18 -12.36 31.36
C HIS A 311 6.73 -11.61 32.56
N ILE A 312 7.20 -10.38 32.39
CA ILE A 312 7.71 -9.55 33.48
C ILE A 312 6.58 -9.12 34.40
N ALA A 313 5.45 -8.68 33.84
CA ALA A 313 4.29 -8.26 34.60
C ALA A 313 3.71 -9.41 35.45
N HIS A 314 3.56 -10.59 34.87
CA HIS A 314 3.13 -11.80 35.59
C HIS A 314 4.11 -12.18 36.71
N GLY A 315 5.42 -12.15 36.41
CA GLY A 315 6.42 -12.39 37.47
C GLY A 315 6.34 -11.39 38.61
N PHE A 316 6.06 -10.12 38.31
CA PHE A 316 5.89 -9.09 39.33
C PHE A 316 4.64 -9.31 40.19
N THR A 317 3.55 -9.82 39.63
CA THR A 317 2.33 -10.08 40.40
C THR A 317 2.42 -11.28 41.34
N ILE A 318 3.26 -12.28 41.01
CA ILE A 318 3.43 -13.48 41.83
C ILE A 318 4.36 -13.24 43.03
N GLU A 319 5.34 -12.34 42.93
CA GLU A 319 6.30 -12.10 44.01
C GLU A 319 5.68 -11.30 45.17
N GLU A 320 5.99 -11.71 46.40
CA GLU A 320 5.53 -11.04 47.60
C GLU A 320 6.56 -10.06 48.17
N GLY A 321 6.06 -8.99 48.84
CA GLY A 321 6.86 -7.96 49.50
C GLY A 321 6.51 -6.54 49.04
N SER A 322 7.35 -5.58 49.36
CA SER A 322 7.23 -4.20 48.89
C SER A 322 7.49 -4.11 47.35
N ASN A 323 6.96 -3.10 46.68
CA ASN A 323 7.15 -2.93 45.22
C ASN A 323 8.62 -3.01 44.81
N ASN A 324 9.53 -2.46 45.60
CA ASN A 324 10.96 -2.51 45.33
C ASN A 324 11.54 -3.92 45.44
N GLU A 325 11.07 -4.70 46.43
CA GLU A 325 11.50 -6.09 46.61
C GLU A 325 10.95 -6.99 45.51
N ARG A 326 9.67 -6.82 45.18
CA ARG A 326 9.03 -7.54 44.04
C ARG A 326 9.77 -7.28 42.73
N MET A 327 10.10 -6.02 42.47
CA MET A 327 10.86 -5.64 41.28
C MET A 327 12.24 -6.32 41.27
N LYS A 328 13.01 -6.28 42.34
CA LYS A 328 14.33 -6.91 42.42
C LYS A 328 14.24 -8.43 42.20
N LYS A 329 13.31 -9.11 42.85
CA LYS A 329 13.11 -10.55 42.69
C LYS A 329 12.75 -10.91 41.25
N THR A 330 11.78 -10.22 40.67
CA THR A 330 11.34 -10.43 39.29
C THR A 330 12.47 -10.22 38.30
N LEU A 331 13.18 -9.09 38.39
CA LEU A 331 14.26 -8.76 37.45
C LEU A 331 15.43 -9.74 37.54
N THR A 332 15.78 -10.20 38.76
CA THR A 332 16.84 -11.19 38.97
C THR A 332 16.46 -12.57 38.44
N LYS A 333 15.16 -12.95 38.55
CA LYS A 333 14.67 -14.29 38.22
C LYS A 333 14.32 -14.42 36.72
N ILE A 334 13.59 -13.46 36.16
CA ILE A 334 13.04 -13.50 34.81
C ILE A 334 13.91 -12.69 33.83
N GLY A 335 14.56 -11.60 34.27
CA GLY A 335 15.36 -10.72 33.44
C GLY A 335 16.38 -11.42 32.55
N PRO A 336 17.17 -12.39 33.05
CA PRO A 336 18.11 -13.13 32.22
C PRO A 336 17.45 -13.90 31.07
N ALA A 337 16.29 -14.50 31.29
CA ALA A 337 15.55 -15.26 30.27
C ALA A 337 15.01 -14.32 29.17
N VAL A 338 14.38 -13.22 29.57
CA VAL A 338 13.87 -12.19 28.64
C VAL A 338 15.01 -11.57 27.83
N PHE A 339 16.14 -11.26 28.46
CA PHE A 339 17.30 -10.72 27.75
C PHE A 339 17.88 -11.72 26.75
N ASN A 340 18.02 -12.99 27.12
CA ASN A 340 18.53 -14.01 26.21
C ASN A 340 17.58 -14.22 25.02
N GLY A 341 16.26 -14.23 25.22
CA GLY A 341 15.27 -14.27 24.16
C GLY A 341 15.40 -13.08 23.22
N GLY A 342 15.44 -11.86 23.77
CA GLY A 342 15.64 -10.64 22.99
C GLY A 342 16.95 -10.63 22.21
N MET A 343 18.07 -11.05 22.83
CA MET A 343 19.37 -11.15 22.15
C MET A 343 19.39 -12.20 21.02
N SER A 344 18.74 -13.34 21.21
CA SER A 344 18.60 -14.35 20.15
C SER A 344 17.84 -13.79 18.94
N THR A 345 16.73 -13.12 19.19
CA THR A 345 15.93 -12.47 18.15
C THR A 345 16.74 -11.37 17.45
N PHE A 346 17.42 -10.52 18.20
CA PHE A 346 18.28 -9.46 17.66
C PHE A 346 19.39 -10.02 16.77
N LEU A 347 20.08 -11.07 17.20
CA LEU A 347 21.14 -11.71 16.41
C LEU A 347 20.60 -12.31 15.11
N SER A 348 19.41 -12.91 15.16
CA SER A 348 18.75 -13.45 13.97
C SER A 348 18.47 -12.35 12.93
N PHE A 349 18.00 -11.19 13.36
CA PHE A 349 17.75 -10.05 12.47
C PHE A 349 19.04 -9.41 11.95
N VAL A 350 20.10 -9.31 12.77
CA VAL A 350 21.41 -8.81 12.33
C VAL A 350 22.00 -9.72 11.24
N LEU A 351 21.89 -11.04 11.42
CA LEU A 351 22.31 -11.99 10.40
C LEU A 351 21.50 -11.89 9.11
N LEU A 352 20.20 -11.72 9.23
CA LEU A 352 19.30 -11.52 8.09
C LEU A 352 19.62 -10.22 7.33
N ALA A 353 19.89 -9.14 8.04
CA ALA A 353 20.28 -7.85 7.46
C ALA A 353 21.59 -7.92 6.67
N ASN A 354 22.50 -8.80 7.05
CA ASN A 354 23.78 -9.00 6.35
C ASN A 354 23.68 -10.03 5.21
N SER A 355 22.52 -10.65 4.99
CA SER A 355 22.35 -11.59 3.89
C SER A 355 22.30 -10.84 2.56
N LYS A 356 23.01 -11.34 1.55
CA LYS A 356 23.01 -10.78 0.18
C LYS A 356 21.76 -11.17 -0.63
N SER A 357 20.78 -11.81 0.00
CA SER A 357 19.50 -12.10 -0.62
C SER A 357 18.75 -10.79 -0.89
N SER A 358 17.80 -10.79 -1.81
CA SER A 358 16.96 -9.67 -2.34
C SER A 358 16.55 -8.55 -1.38
N SER A 359 17.08 -8.56 -0.22
CA SER A 359 16.81 -7.71 0.93
C SER A 359 17.82 -6.56 1.10
N SER A 360 18.68 -6.26 0.14
CA SER A 360 19.60 -5.10 0.19
C SER A 360 18.93 -3.79 -0.26
N SER A 361 17.64 -3.82 -0.61
CA SER A 361 16.85 -2.62 -0.81
C SER A 361 16.64 -1.86 0.51
N PRO A 362 16.34 -0.56 0.48
CA PRO A 362 15.99 0.22 1.68
C PRO A 362 14.95 -0.46 2.57
N SER A 363 13.99 -1.19 1.98
CA SER A 363 12.96 -1.95 2.69
C SER A 363 13.50 -3.08 3.56
N SER A 364 14.65 -3.68 3.24
CA SER A 364 15.23 -4.76 4.05
C SER A 364 16.12 -4.26 5.18
N ARG A 365 16.79 -3.13 4.96
CA ARG A 365 17.41 -2.39 6.08
C ARG A 365 16.33 -1.97 7.07
N SER A 366 15.12 -1.69 6.56
CA SER A 366 13.95 -1.36 7.36
C SER A 366 13.49 -2.49 8.27
N SER A 367 13.42 -3.70 7.76
CA SER A 367 12.99 -4.86 8.54
C SER A 367 13.93 -5.17 9.70
N SER A 368 15.23 -5.14 9.46
CA SER A 368 16.24 -5.40 10.49
C SER A 368 16.32 -4.29 11.53
N SER A 369 16.12 -3.03 11.10
CA SER A 369 16.14 -1.88 11.99
C SER A 369 14.87 -1.74 12.82
N LEU A 370 13.69 -2.02 12.26
CA LEU A 370 12.43 -2.06 13.00
C LEU A 370 12.44 -3.15 14.07
N CYS A 371 12.92 -4.34 13.75
CA CYS A 371 13.05 -5.40 14.74
C CYS A 371 14.12 -5.14 15.79
N SER A 372 15.24 -4.51 15.44
CA SER A 372 16.26 -4.15 16.43
C SER A 372 15.77 -3.05 17.37
N SER A 373 14.98 -2.07 16.87
CA SER A 373 14.39 -1.06 17.74
C SER A 373 13.23 -1.60 18.56
N ALA A 374 12.39 -2.48 18.01
CA ALA A 374 11.36 -3.17 18.81
C ALA A 374 11.99 -3.97 19.95
N CYS A 375 13.09 -4.66 19.71
CA CYS A 375 13.82 -5.42 20.71
C CYS A 375 14.52 -4.52 21.74
N SER A 376 15.10 -3.40 21.33
CA SER A 376 15.74 -2.44 22.25
C SER A 376 14.71 -1.69 23.09
N THR A 377 13.57 -1.36 22.50
CA THR A 377 12.47 -0.67 23.22
C THR A 377 11.71 -1.64 24.13
N ALA A 378 11.50 -2.90 23.71
CA ALA A 378 10.95 -3.93 24.58
C ALA A 378 11.85 -4.20 25.81
N SER A 379 13.17 -4.24 25.61
CA SER A 379 14.12 -4.38 26.73
C SER A 379 14.17 -3.13 27.64
N SER A 380 13.89 -1.95 27.12
CA SER A 380 13.74 -0.74 27.93
C SER A 380 12.36 -0.65 28.60
N SER A 381 11.28 -1.05 27.91
CA SER A 381 9.91 -1.08 28.45
C SER A 381 9.74 -2.08 29.58
N SER A 382 10.47 -3.19 29.58
CA SER A 382 10.48 -4.13 30.70
C SER A 382 10.94 -3.51 32.02
N ARG A 383 11.59 -2.34 31.96
CA ARG A 383 11.99 -1.55 33.11
C ARG A 383 10.88 -0.66 33.68
N TYR A 384 9.76 -0.45 32.94
CA TYR A 384 8.66 0.44 33.35
C TYR A 384 7.53 -0.26 34.09
N CYS A 385 7.37 -1.57 33.93
CA CYS A 385 6.40 -2.33 34.72
C CYS A 385 6.73 -2.33 36.22
N SER A 386 7.80 -1.70 36.65
CA SER A 386 8.27 -1.67 38.03
C SER A 386 8.12 -0.31 38.73
N VAL A 387 7.44 0.66 38.14
CA VAL A 387 7.02 1.90 38.79
C VAL A 387 5.58 1.83 39.18
#